data_045a4079fa8c23071cd76b187e8879ac
#
_entry.id   045a4079fa8c23071cd76b187e8879ac
#
_cell.length_a   1.000
_cell.length_b   1.000
_cell.length_c   1.000
_cell.angle_alpha   90.00
_cell.angle_beta   90.00
_cell.angle_gamma   90.00
#
_symmetry.space_group_name_H-M   'P 1'
#
loop_
_entity.id
_entity.type
_entity.pdbx_description
1 polymer ?
#
loop_
_entity_poly.entity_id
_entity_poly.type
_entity_poly.pdbx_seq_one_letter_code
_entity_poly.pdbx_strand_id
1 'polypeptide(L)'
;MRDVDEVGPAVARGLPGLARDVVPQVRGDEDVGPAGADGVQQGVTRAAVVAALRSAHPYEEPAFDLYELAAWSGPRGIGRVGRLAAPTTLREFAMLVAEALPGSAQGVRIAGDPVGEVSRVAVCGGAGDGLLDAVRASGADVFVTADLRHHVASEAREAAGDGRPYLVDVAHWTSEWPWLAGVANRLEGALDAAGTPVEVHVSVKCTDPWTFRVPSPGGVVR
;
A
#
# COMPACT_ATOMS: atom_id res chain seq x y z
N MET A 1 -3.94 -22.39 -34.22
CA MET A 1 -5.17 -22.59 -33.50
C MET A 1 -4.93 -23.78 -32.62
N ARG A 2 -4.44 -23.53 -31.41
CA ARG A 2 -4.19 -24.57 -30.39
C ARG A 2 -5.09 -24.22 -29.22
N ASP A 3 -5.87 -25.20 -28.82
CA ASP A 3 -6.85 -25.14 -27.76
C ASP A 3 -6.22 -24.62 -26.47
N VAL A 4 -6.91 -23.63 -25.86
CA VAL A 4 -6.63 -23.18 -24.50
C VAL A 4 -7.34 -24.17 -23.60
N ASP A 5 -6.62 -25.20 -23.19
CA ASP A 5 -7.10 -26.19 -22.26
C ASP A 5 -7.53 -25.54 -20.94
N GLU A 6 -8.73 -25.89 -20.54
CA GLU A 6 -9.32 -25.71 -19.25
C GLU A 6 -8.31 -25.89 -18.12
N VAL A 7 -7.88 -24.80 -17.51
CA VAL A 7 -7.34 -24.84 -16.16
C VAL A 7 -8.53 -24.90 -15.22
N GLY A 8 -8.87 -26.13 -14.84
CA GLY A 8 -9.99 -26.44 -13.96
C GLY A 8 -9.93 -25.68 -12.61
N PRO A 9 -10.99 -25.76 -11.79
CA PRO A 9 -11.22 -24.95 -10.60
C PRO A 9 -10.26 -25.17 -9.41
N ALA A 10 -9.09 -25.76 -9.65
CA ALA A 10 -8.08 -26.04 -8.62
C ALA A 10 -7.26 -24.81 -8.22
N VAL A 11 -7.24 -23.74 -9.01
CA VAL A 11 -6.46 -22.52 -8.71
C VAL A 11 -7.23 -21.54 -7.79
N ALA A 12 -8.55 -21.73 -7.67
CA ALA A 12 -9.37 -20.95 -6.73
C ALA A 12 -9.37 -21.51 -5.29
N ARG A 13 -8.82 -22.70 -5.08
CA ARG A 13 -8.49 -23.17 -3.73
C ARG A 13 -7.18 -22.54 -3.37
N GLY A 14 -7.27 -21.41 -2.67
CA GLY A 14 -6.16 -20.68 -2.13
C GLY A 14 -5.06 -21.64 -1.66
N LEU A 15 -3.81 -21.29 -1.92
CA LEU A 15 -2.65 -22.00 -1.43
C LEU A 15 -2.93 -22.41 0.02
N PRO A 16 -3.06 -23.72 0.33
CA PRO A 16 -3.48 -24.16 1.66
C PRO A 16 -2.38 -23.74 2.63
N GLY A 17 -2.69 -22.84 3.54
CA GLY A 17 -1.81 -22.36 4.60
C GLY A 17 -1.32 -20.93 4.48
N LEU A 18 -1.25 -20.32 3.29
CA LEU A 18 -0.68 -18.97 3.13
C LEU A 18 -1.71 -17.83 3.20
N ALA A 19 -2.96 -18.07 2.85
CA ALA A 19 -3.96 -17.00 2.78
C ALA A 19 -4.57 -16.63 4.14
N ARG A 20 -4.32 -17.39 5.20
CA ARG A 20 -4.84 -17.12 6.56
C ARG A 20 -3.76 -16.78 7.57
N ASP A 21 -2.52 -17.25 7.38
CA ASP A 21 -1.47 -17.15 8.39
C ASP A 21 -0.30 -16.24 8.00
N VAL A 22 -0.16 -15.84 6.73
CA VAL A 22 0.97 -15.02 6.22
C VAL A 22 0.60 -13.57 5.93
N VAL A 23 -0.69 -13.24 5.76
CA VAL A 23 -1.10 -11.88 6.12
C VAL A 23 -1.35 -11.95 7.62
N PRO A 24 -0.40 -11.54 8.46
CA PRO A 24 -0.66 -11.44 9.88
C PRO A 24 -1.97 -10.69 9.97
N GLN A 25 -2.90 -11.21 10.77
CA GLN A 25 -4.09 -10.45 11.15
C GLN A 25 -3.56 -9.14 11.69
N VAL A 26 -3.34 -8.20 10.77
CA VAL A 26 -3.04 -6.83 11.11
C VAL A 26 -4.32 -6.37 11.77
N ARG A 27 -4.38 -6.46 13.09
CA ARG A 27 -5.35 -5.70 13.86
C ARG A 27 -4.98 -4.26 13.59
N GLY A 28 -5.58 -3.73 12.51
CA GLY A 28 -5.40 -2.35 12.13
C GLY A 28 -6.14 -1.50 13.13
N ASP A 29 -5.40 -1.01 14.10
CA ASP A 29 -5.91 -0.04 15.06
C ASP A 29 -5.75 1.40 14.52
N GLU A 30 -5.04 1.58 13.37
CA GLU A 30 -4.80 2.89 12.80
C GLU A 30 -4.91 2.87 11.26
N ASP A 31 -5.76 3.72 10.71
CA ASP A 31 -5.83 4.01 9.29
C ASP A 31 -4.61 4.83 8.85
N VAL A 32 -3.91 4.38 7.82
CA VAL A 32 -3.06 5.27 7.03
C VAL A 32 -3.99 6.00 6.06
N GLY A 33 -4.71 6.98 6.61
CA GLY A 33 -5.45 7.94 5.80
C GLY A 33 -4.48 8.95 5.17
N PRO A 34 -4.92 9.77 4.23
CA PRO A 34 -4.16 10.95 3.86
C PRO A 34 -3.82 11.66 5.15
N ALA A 35 -2.53 11.99 5.33
CA ALA A 35 -2.08 12.77 6.48
C ALA A 35 -3.10 13.89 6.67
N GLY A 36 -3.73 13.91 7.84
CA GLY A 36 -4.72 14.93 8.12
C GLY A 36 -4.12 16.26 7.70
N ALA A 37 -4.93 17.21 7.26
CA ALA A 37 -4.50 18.48 6.65
C ALA A 37 -3.48 19.30 7.48
N ASP A 38 -2.97 18.75 8.57
CA ASP A 38 -1.89 19.27 9.40
C ASP A 38 -0.49 18.95 8.84
N GLY A 39 -0.37 18.10 7.81
CA GLY A 39 0.86 17.85 7.02
C GLY A 39 1.11 18.92 5.94
N VAL A 40 0.50 20.07 6.06
CA VAL A 40 0.78 21.22 5.21
C VAL A 40 2.19 21.71 5.53
N GLN A 41 3.01 21.81 4.49
CA GLN A 41 4.30 22.49 4.45
C GLN A 41 4.38 23.59 5.49
N GLN A 42 5.41 23.53 6.34
CA GLN A 42 5.67 24.53 7.37
C GLN A 42 5.48 25.95 6.81
N GLY A 43 4.50 26.69 7.30
CA GLY A 43 4.40 28.12 7.08
C GLY A 43 3.03 28.66 6.67
N VAL A 44 2.09 27.87 6.20
CA VAL A 44 0.77 28.41 5.78
C VAL A 44 -0.31 28.07 6.80
N THR A 45 -0.62 29.03 7.67
CA THR A 45 -1.72 28.86 8.63
C THR A 45 -3.07 29.17 7.98
N ARG A 46 -4.15 28.57 8.51
CA ARG A 46 -5.53 28.87 8.12
C ARG A 46 -5.82 30.37 8.10
N ALA A 47 -5.33 31.09 9.11
CA ALA A 47 -5.45 32.54 9.20
C ALA A 47 -4.70 33.26 8.07
N ALA A 48 -3.52 32.79 7.69
CA ALA A 48 -2.73 33.38 6.59
C ALA A 48 -3.44 33.19 5.24
N VAL A 49 -4.06 32.02 4.99
CA VAL A 49 -4.84 31.77 3.77
C VAL A 49 -6.03 32.72 3.69
N VAL A 50 -6.79 32.86 4.77
CA VAL A 50 -7.95 33.78 4.84
C VAL A 50 -7.52 35.23 4.65
N ALA A 51 -6.41 35.65 5.27
CA ALA A 51 -5.87 37.00 5.11
C ALA A 51 -5.44 37.25 3.64
N ALA A 52 -4.76 36.31 3.01
CA ALA A 52 -4.37 36.42 1.60
C ALA A 52 -5.59 36.46 0.68
N LEU A 53 -6.62 35.64 0.91
CA LEU A 53 -7.88 35.66 0.17
C LEU A 53 -8.53 37.04 0.24
N ARG A 54 -8.71 37.58 1.46
CA ARG A 54 -9.32 38.90 1.67
C ARG A 54 -8.53 40.03 1.03
N SER A 55 -7.20 39.93 1.07
CA SER A 55 -6.31 40.94 0.47
C SER A 55 -6.32 40.92 -1.07
N ALA A 56 -6.45 39.73 -1.67
CA ALA A 56 -6.41 39.55 -3.11
C ALA A 56 -7.78 39.72 -3.79
N HIS A 57 -8.87 39.59 -3.02
CA HIS A 57 -10.22 39.64 -3.59
C HIS A 57 -10.65 41.08 -3.89
N PRO A 58 -11.31 41.34 -5.06
CA PRO A 58 -11.72 42.68 -5.46
C PRO A 58 -12.87 43.28 -4.64
N TYR A 59 -13.57 42.46 -3.84
CA TYR A 59 -14.65 42.95 -2.97
C TYR A 59 -14.14 43.19 -1.54
N GLU A 60 -14.64 44.21 -0.91
CA GLU A 60 -14.30 44.55 0.48
C GLU A 60 -14.68 43.45 1.46
N GLU A 61 -15.79 42.75 1.20
CA GLU A 61 -16.24 41.57 1.94
C GLU A 61 -16.51 40.40 0.98
N PRO A 62 -15.48 39.57 0.70
CA PRO A 62 -15.66 38.40 -0.14
C PRO A 62 -16.47 37.34 0.59
N ALA A 63 -17.45 36.74 -0.10
CA ALA A 63 -18.18 35.60 0.40
C ALA A 63 -17.33 34.35 0.29
N PHE A 64 -17.02 33.70 1.42
CA PHE A 64 -16.35 32.39 1.48
C PHE A 64 -16.78 31.67 2.75
N ASP A 65 -16.74 30.35 2.69
CA ASP A 65 -16.97 29.47 3.82
C ASP A 65 -15.70 28.70 4.17
N LEU A 66 -15.53 28.43 5.45
CA LEU A 66 -14.44 27.62 5.98
C LEU A 66 -15.03 26.36 6.61
N TYR A 67 -14.72 25.21 6.04
CA TYR A 67 -15.17 23.92 6.58
C TYR A 67 -14.00 23.17 7.20
N GLU A 68 -14.19 22.63 8.40
CA GLU A 68 -13.34 21.59 8.91
C GLU A 68 -13.80 20.26 8.32
N LEU A 69 -12.87 19.57 7.65
CA LEU A 69 -13.14 18.21 7.20
C LEU A 69 -13.11 17.31 8.44
N ALA A 70 -14.21 16.63 8.71
CA ALA A 70 -14.26 15.65 9.79
C ALA A 70 -13.33 14.47 9.45
N ALA A 71 -12.36 14.20 10.32
CA ALA A 71 -11.56 12.99 10.26
C ALA A 71 -12.39 11.84 10.84
N TRP A 72 -12.99 11.03 10.00
CA TRP A 72 -13.73 9.85 10.40
C TRP A 72 -12.84 8.64 10.19
N SER A 73 -12.29 8.11 11.28
CA SER A 73 -11.61 6.81 11.23
C SER A 73 -12.66 5.72 11.03
N GLY A 74 -12.50 4.94 9.96
CA GLY A 74 -13.36 3.82 9.64
C GLY A 74 -12.55 2.53 9.43
N PRO A 75 -13.20 1.38 9.29
CA PRO A 75 -12.51 0.12 9.02
C PRO A 75 -11.96 0.05 7.57
N ARG A 76 -12.08 1.13 6.81
CA ARG A 76 -11.63 1.24 5.42
C ARG A 76 -10.68 2.42 5.28
N GLY A 77 -9.57 2.23 4.58
CA GLY A 77 -8.59 3.26 4.29
C GLY A 77 -7.72 2.84 3.10
N ILE A 78 -6.90 3.77 2.58
CA ILE A 78 -6.00 3.53 1.44
C ILE A 78 -4.92 2.50 1.80
N GLY A 79 -4.45 2.53 3.04
CA GLY A 79 -3.45 1.60 3.58
C GLY A 79 -3.81 1.12 4.98
N ARG A 80 -2.94 0.31 5.54
CA ARG A 80 -3.05 -0.23 6.91
C ARG A 80 -1.71 -0.24 7.58
N VAL A 81 -1.73 -0.01 8.89
CA VAL A 81 -0.58 -0.24 9.76
C VAL A 81 -0.92 -1.34 10.73
N GLY A 82 0.02 -2.23 10.99
CA GLY A 82 -0.17 -3.31 11.93
C GLY A 82 1.12 -3.87 12.46
N ARG A 83 1.03 -4.90 13.30
CA ARG A 83 2.18 -5.55 13.90
C ARG A 83 2.28 -6.99 13.48
N LEU A 84 3.50 -7.45 13.26
CA LEU A 84 3.81 -8.87 13.11
C LEU A 84 3.62 -9.60 14.46
N ALA A 85 3.26 -10.87 14.39
CA ALA A 85 3.14 -11.72 15.58
C ALA A 85 4.46 -11.84 16.34
N ALA A 86 5.59 -11.83 15.62
CA ALA A 86 6.93 -11.77 16.16
C ALA A 86 7.80 -10.89 15.28
N PRO A 87 8.76 -10.15 15.85
CA PRO A 87 9.74 -9.40 15.05
C PRO A 87 10.56 -10.33 14.15
N THR A 88 10.97 -9.81 13.00
CA THR A 88 11.82 -10.51 12.03
C THR A 88 12.84 -9.55 11.42
N THR A 89 13.80 -10.04 10.65
CA THR A 89 14.68 -9.16 9.88
C THR A 89 14.00 -8.62 8.62
N LEU A 90 14.45 -7.46 8.13
CA LEU A 90 13.96 -6.91 6.86
C LEU A 90 14.12 -7.90 5.71
N ARG A 91 15.20 -8.65 5.67
CA ARG A 91 15.45 -9.68 4.66
C ARG A 91 14.39 -10.78 4.70
N GLU A 92 14.14 -11.35 5.86
CA GLU A 92 13.14 -12.40 6.05
C GLU A 92 11.73 -11.88 5.75
N PHE A 93 11.42 -10.69 6.22
CA PHE A 93 10.15 -10.03 5.91
C PHE A 93 9.95 -9.85 4.39
N ALA A 94 10.97 -9.36 3.67
CA ALA A 94 10.91 -9.19 2.22
C ALA A 94 10.73 -10.52 1.47
N MET A 95 11.33 -11.61 1.97
CA MET A 95 11.11 -12.95 1.43
C MET A 95 9.67 -13.41 1.65
N LEU A 96 9.11 -13.20 2.83
CA LEU A 96 7.70 -13.50 3.12
C LEU A 96 6.76 -12.71 2.18
N VAL A 97 7.04 -11.42 1.94
CA VAL A 97 6.28 -10.61 0.97
C VAL A 97 6.37 -11.20 -0.43
N ALA A 98 7.58 -11.58 -0.87
CA ALA A 98 7.79 -12.17 -2.19
C ALA A 98 7.08 -13.52 -2.38
N GLU A 99 6.99 -14.32 -1.32
CA GLU A 99 6.28 -15.62 -1.33
C GLU A 99 4.75 -15.45 -1.27
N ALA A 100 4.28 -14.42 -0.58
CA ALA A 100 2.84 -14.18 -0.40
C ALA A 100 2.16 -13.56 -1.62
N LEU A 101 2.92 -12.93 -2.51
CA LEU A 101 2.40 -12.19 -3.66
C LEU A 101 2.57 -12.97 -4.97
N PRO A 102 1.71 -12.73 -5.98
CA PRO A 102 1.93 -13.27 -7.31
C PRO A 102 3.29 -12.86 -7.86
N GLY A 103 3.95 -13.75 -8.57
CA GLY A 103 5.24 -13.46 -9.20
C GLY A 103 5.14 -12.35 -10.24
N SER A 104 6.16 -11.49 -10.32
CA SER A 104 6.27 -10.43 -11.32
C SER A 104 7.67 -10.40 -11.95
N ALA A 105 7.77 -9.83 -13.13
CA ALA A 105 9.08 -9.64 -13.80
C ALA A 105 9.99 -8.70 -12.99
N GLN A 106 9.42 -7.74 -12.28
CA GLN A 106 10.15 -6.78 -11.45
C GLN A 106 10.74 -7.43 -10.20
N GLY A 107 10.05 -8.40 -9.60
CA GLY A 107 10.37 -8.93 -8.28
C GLY A 107 10.08 -7.91 -7.17
N VAL A 108 10.75 -8.07 -6.03
CA VAL A 108 10.62 -7.18 -4.86
C VAL A 108 11.90 -6.38 -4.71
N ARG A 109 11.80 -5.06 -4.66
CA ARG A 109 12.91 -4.13 -4.44
C ARG A 109 12.89 -3.65 -2.99
N ILE A 110 14.04 -3.64 -2.33
CA ILE A 110 14.13 -3.31 -0.91
C ILE A 110 15.13 -2.16 -0.71
N ALA A 111 14.75 -1.19 0.10
CA ALA A 111 15.64 -0.15 0.58
C ALA A 111 15.66 -0.13 2.11
N GLY A 112 16.77 -0.54 2.70
CA GLY A 112 16.96 -0.62 4.14
C GLY A 112 18.07 -1.59 4.53
N ASP A 113 18.34 -1.69 5.83
CA ASP A 113 19.30 -2.64 6.38
C ASP A 113 18.71 -4.07 6.37
N PRO A 114 19.34 -5.04 5.66
CA PRO A 114 18.82 -6.40 5.58
C PRO A 114 18.66 -7.12 6.94
N VAL A 115 19.46 -6.73 7.94
CA VAL A 115 19.40 -7.31 9.29
C VAL A 115 18.58 -6.44 10.27
N GLY A 116 18.09 -5.30 9.80
CA GLY A 116 17.25 -4.42 10.59
C GLY A 116 15.95 -5.10 11.01
N GLU A 117 15.54 -4.87 12.24
CA GLU A 117 14.33 -5.46 12.80
C GLU A 117 13.07 -4.82 12.22
N VAL A 118 12.08 -5.65 11.92
CA VAL A 118 10.74 -5.29 11.47
C VAL A 118 9.72 -5.91 12.41
N SER A 119 8.88 -5.08 13.00
CA SER A 119 7.78 -5.45 13.88
C SER A 119 6.47 -4.75 13.47
N ARG A 120 6.54 -3.46 13.15
CA ARG A 120 5.41 -2.64 12.74
C ARG A 120 5.46 -2.39 11.24
N VAL A 121 4.42 -2.80 10.54
CA VAL A 121 4.35 -2.82 9.07
C VAL A 121 3.25 -1.88 8.60
N ALA A 122 3.56 -1.01 7.65
CA ALA A 122 2.58 -0.28 6.87
C ALA A 122 2.45 -0.90 5.48
N VAL A 123 1.23 -0.99 4.96
CA VAL A 123 0.96 -1.52 3.61
C VAL A 123 -0.02 -0.63 2.86
N CYS A 124 0.24 -0.46 1.56
CA CYS A 124 -0.68 0.16 0.62
C CYS A 124 -0.59 -0.56 -0.72
N GLY A 125 -1.70 -1.07 -1.24
CA GLY A 125 -1.76 -1.60 -2.60
C GLY A 125 -1.65 -0.46 -3.62
N GLY A 126 -1.02 -0.74 -4.77
CA GLY A 126 -0.76 0.27 -5.79
C GLY A 126 0.29 1.30 -5.38
N ALA A 127 0.28 2.46 -6.03
CA ALA A 127 1.25 3.53 -5.81
C ALA A 127 1.00 4.26 -4.49
N GLY A 128 1.89 4.09 -3.53
CA GLY A 128 1.78 4.64 -2.18
C GLY A 128 2.76 5.77 -1.86
N ASP A 129 3.38 6.40 -2.85
CA ASP A 129 4.38 7.44 -2.64
C ASP A 129 3.83 8.66 -1.86
N GLY A 130 2.55 8.99 -2.02
CA GLY A 130 1.88 10.05 -1.26
C GLY A 130 1.62 9.74 0.22
N LEU A 131 1.89 8.52 0.69
CA LEU A 131 1.65 8.09 2.07
C LEU A 131 2.91 8.09 2.94
N LEU A 132 4.08 8.37 2.40
CA LEU A 132 5.37 8.23 3.10
C LEU A 132 5.44 9.03 4.40
N ASP A 133 4.90 10.24 4.43
CA ASP A 133 4.87 11.06 5.65
C ASP A 133 3.92 10.48 6.70
N ALA A 134 2.74 10.01 6.29
CA ALA A 134 1.80 9.35 7.18
C ALA A 134 2.36 8.03 7.74
N VAL A 135 3.04 7.26 6.89
CA VAL A 135 3.72 6.02 7.30
C VAL A 135 4.83 6.32 8.31
N ARG A 136 5.63 7.36 8.08
CA ARG A 136 6.66 7.80 9.03
C ARG A 136 6.04 8.22 10.36
N ALA A 137 4.99 9.03 10.31
CA ALA A 137 4.27 9.49 11.51
C ALA A 137 3.63 8.35 12.30
N SER A 138 3.24 7.25 11.64
CA SER A 138 2.70 6.06 12.29
C SER A 138 3.75 5.26 13.08
N GLY A 139 5.04 5.53 12.89
CA GLY A 139 6.12 4.76 13.49
C GLY A 139 6.27 3.35 12.92
N ALA A 140 5.87 3.11 11.68
CA ALA A 140 6.09 1.84 11.00
C ALA A 140 7.58 1.61 10.74
N ASP A 141 8.04 0.37 10.93
CA ASP A 141 9.42 -0.03 10.65
C ASP A 141 9.66 -0.20 9.15
N VAL A 142 8.62 -0.64 8.42
CA VAL A 142 8.68 -0.91 6.99
C VAL A 142 7.38 -0.49 6.31
N PHE A 143 7.50 -0.01 5.08
CA PHE A 143 6.38 0.29 4.19
C PHE A 143 6.42 -0.59 2.94
N VAL A 144 5.35 -1.35 2.73
CA VAL A 144 5.13 -2.19 1.54
C VAL A 144 4.16 -1.46 0.61
N THR A 145 4.59 -1.18 -0.61
CA THR A 145 3.79 -0.50 -1.63
C THR A 145 4.33 -0.77 -3.03
N ALA A 146 3.78 -0.15 -4.06
CA ALA A 146 4.24 -0.25 -5.44
C ALA A 146 4.62 1.12 -6.01
N ASP A 147 5.30 1.11 -7.16
CA ASP A 147 5.60 2.26 -8.00
C ASP A 147 6.35 3.42 -7.31
N LEU A 148 7.17 3.10 -6.32
CA LEU A 148 8.02 4.12 -5.72
C LEU A 148 9.01 4.68 -6.75
N ARG A 149 8.85 5.96 -7.07
CA ARG A 149 9.74 6.69 -7.96
C ARG A 149 11.10 6.90 -7.29
N HIS A 150 12.15 6.96 -8.09
CA HIS A 150 13.53 7.08 -7.59
C HIS A 150 13.70 8.25 -6.62
N HIS A 151 13.29 9.46 -7.01
CA HIS A 151 13.47 10.65 -6.15
C HIS A 151 12.70 10.53 -4.84
N VAL A 152 11.46 10.10 -4.91
CA VAL A 152 10.59 9.91 -3.73
C VAL A 152 11.19 8.89 -2.76
N ALA A 153 11.69 7.76 -3.28
CA ALA A 153 12.34 6.75 -2.45
C ALA A 153 13.65 7.26 -1.84
N SER A 154 14.46 8.02 -2.60
CA SER A 154 15.70 8.62 -2.11
C SER A 154 15.44 9.64 -1.00
N GLU A 155 14.52 10.57 -1.24
CA GLU A 155 14.11 11.59 -0.26
C GLU A 155 13.56 10.96 1.03
N ALA A 156 12.73 9.91 0.88
CA ALA A 156 12.21 9.18 2.04
C ALA A 156 13.32 8.52 2.85
N ARG A 157 14.34 7.96 2.19
CA ARG A 157 15.51 7.34 2.84
C ARG A 157 16.43 8.36 3.47
N GLU A 158 16.63 9.53 2.86
CA GLU A 158 17.43 10.63 3.43
C GLU A 158 16.74 11.26 4.63
N ALA A 159 15.42 11.43 4.58
CA ALA A 159 14.63 11.98 5.67
C ALA A 159 14.47 11.01 6.86
N ALA A 160 14.80 9.73 6.69
CA ALA A 160 14.73 8.71 7.72
C ALA A 160 15.99 8.78 8.62
N GLY A 161 15.96 9.62 9.64
CA GLY A 161 17.11 9.85 10.53
C GLY A 161 17.59 8.59 11.27
N ASP A 162 16.66 7.67 11.59
CA ASP A 162 16.94 6.33 12.18
C ASP A 162 16.96 5.21 11.12
N GLY A 163 16.89 5.55 9.84
CA GLY A 163 16.81 4.61 8.73
C GLY A 163 15.42 4.02 8.47
N ARG A 164 14.38 4.46 9.18
CA ARG A 164 13.00 3.95 9.07
C ARG A 164 12.02 5.02 8.53
N PRO A 165 10.94 4.61 7.85
CA PRO A 165 10.62 3.23 7.48
C PRO A 165 11.57 2.68 6.40
N TYR A 166 11.85 1.38 6.46
CA TYR A 166 12.41 0.65 5.32
C TYR A 166 11.36 0.62 4.20
N LEU A 167 11.80 0.49 2.94
CA LEU A 167 10.89 0.44 1.81
C LEU A 167 10.94 -0.94 1.14
N VAL A 168 9.76 -1.49 0.87
CA VAL A 168 9.57 -2.72 0.09
C VAL A 168 8.64 -2.36 -1.06
N ASP A 169 9.20 -2.30 -2.26
CA ASP A 169 8.50 -1.90 -3.47
C ASP A 169 8.26 -3.12 -4.37
N VAL A 170 7.00 -3.39 -4.64
CA VAL A 170 6.52 -4.54 -5.42
C VAL A 170 5.88 -4.07 -6.73
N ALA A 171 5.54 -4.99 -7.63
CA ALA A 171 4.82 -4.61 -8.84
C ALA A 171 3.38 -4.17 -8.54
N HIS A 172 2.86 -3.21 -9.28
CA HIS A 172 1.54 -2.60 -9.07
C HIS A 172 0.43 -3.67 -9.02
N TRP A 173 0.27 -4.41 -10.12
CA TRP A 173 -0.73 -5.47 -10.22
C TRP A 173 -0.58 -6.50 -9.09
N THR A 174 0.66 -6.88 -8.77
CA THR A 174 0.99 -7.86 -7.72
C THR A 174 0.48 -7.40 -6.34
N SER A 175 0.55 -6.10 -6.06
CA SER A 175 0.12 -5.53 -4.77
C SER A 175 -1.40 -5.41 -4.64
N GLU A 176 -2.12 -5.30 -5.76
CA GLU A 176 -3.57 -5.07 -5.77
C GLU A 176 -4.39 -6.33 -6.03
N TRP A 177 -3.88 -7.23 -6.89
CA TRP A 177 -4.61 -8.44 -7.27
C TRP A 177 -5.10 -9.32 -6.10
N PRO A 178 -4.33 -9.52 -5.00
CA PRO A 178 -4.76 -10.34 -3.86
C PRO A 178 -6.06 -9.86 -3.19
N TRP A 179 -6.38 -8.58 -3.30
CA TRP A 179 -7.62 -7.99 -2.78
C TRP A 179 -8.87 -8.57 -3.45
N LEU A 180 -8.77 -8.94 -4.74
CA LEU A 180 -9.91 -9.40 -5.53
C LEU A 180 -10.56 -10.67 -4.97
N ALA A 181 -9.78 -11.61 -4.47
CA ALA A 181 -10.33 -12.84 -3.86
C ALA A 181 -11.22 -12.54 -2.65
N GLY A 182 -10.78 -11.62 -1.79
CA GLY A 182 -11.56 -11.19 -0.63
C GLY A 182 -12.85 -10.43 -1.01
N VAL A 183 -12.81 -9.67 -2.10
CA VAL A 183 -13.99 -8.96 -2.62
C VAL A 183 -14.97 -9.92 -3.25
N ALA A 184 -14.49 -10.88 -4.05
CA ALA A 184 -15.32 -11.90 -4.67
C ALA A 184 -16.14 -12.66 -3.61
N ASN A 185 -15.48 -13.17 -2.57
CA ASN A 185 -16.14 -13.89 -1.48
C ASN A 185 -17.20 -13.03 -0.75
N ARG A 186 -16.91 -11.73 -0.53
CA ARG A 186 -17.87 -10.82 0.10
C ARG A 186 -19.05 -10.50 -0.80
N LEU A 187 -18.81 -10.37 -2.10
CA LEU A 187 -19.85 -10.09 -3.09
C LEU A 187 -20.79 -11.27 -3.22
N GLU A 188 -20.25 -12.49 -3.37
CA GLU A 188 -21.04 -13.74 -3.40
C GLU A 188 -21.90 -13.85 -2.15
N GLY A 189 -21.30 -13.75 -0.96
CA GLY A 189 -22.05 -13.87 0.29
C GLY A 189 -23.13 -12.79 0.48
N ALA A 190 -22.89 -11.56 0.02
CA ALA A 190 -23.87 -10.49 0.10
C ALA A 190 -25.05 -10.69 -0.88
N LEU A 191 -24.78 -11.20 -2.08
CA LEU A 191 -25.79 -11.47 -3.09
C LEU A 191 -26.60 -12.72 -2.77
N ASP A 192 -25.97 -13.76 -2.24
CA ASP A 192 -26.67 -14.93 -1.70
C ASP A 192 -27.65 -14.54 -0.60
N ALA A 193 -27.20 -13.73 0.35
CA ALA A 193 -28.06 -13.23 1.43
C ALA A 193 -29.23 -12.36 0.92
N ALA A 194 -29.05 -11.70 -0.21
CA ALA A 194 -30.11 -10.92 -0.88
C ALA A 194 -31.04 -11.77 -1.77
N GLY A 195 -30.84 -13.09 -1.84
CA GLY A 195 -31.62 -13.98 -2.68
C GLY A 195 -31.32 -13.88 -4.18
N THR A 196 -30.18 -13.33 -4.56
CA THR A 196 -29.74 -13.14 -5.94
C THR A 196 -28.35 -13.77 -6.13
N PRO A 197 -28.22 -15.09 -6.06
CA PRO A 197 -26.92 -15.74 -6.17
C PRO A 197 -26.28 -15.49 -7.54
N VAL A 198 -24.98 -15.23 -7.53
CA VAL A 198 -24.17 -15.05 -8.74
C VAL A 198 -22.87 -15.83 -8.61
N GLU A 199 -22.31 -16.22 -9.73
CA GLU A 199 -20.97 -16.78 -9.78
C GLU A 199 -19.97 -15.65 -10.04
N VAL A 200 -18.95 -15.50 -9.19
CA VAL A 200 -17.93 -14.45 -9.32
C VAL A 200 -16.62 -15.06 -9.78
N HIS A 201 -16.11 -14.58 -10.90
CA HIS A 201 -14.81 -15.00 -11.43
C HIS A 201 -13.76 -13.91 -11.23
N VAL A 202 -12.66 -14.26 -10.55
CA VAL A 202 -11.49 -13.38 -10.44
C VAL A 202 -10.57 -13.63 -11.61
N SER A 203 -10.35 -12.60 -12.44
CA SER A 203 -9.41 -12.69 -13.56
C SER A 203 -7.98 -12.89 -13.07
N VAL A 204 -7.27 -13.86 -13.63
CA VAL A 204 -5.85 -14.12 -13.38
C VAL A 204 -4.93 -13.43 -14.39
N LYS A 205 -5.50 -12.61 -15.28
CA LYS A 205 -4.73 -11.88 -16.29
C LYS A 205 -3.86 -10.83 -15.61
N CYS A 206 -2.54 -11.00 -15.70
CA CYS A 206 -1.60 -9.99 -15.28
C CYS A 206 -1.67 -8.78 -16.22
N THR A 207 -1.89 -7.60 -15.66
CA THR A 207 -1.93 -6.32 -16.38
C THR A 207 -0.65 -5.51 -16.19
N ASP A 208 0.34 -6.05 -15.51
CA ASP A 208 1.65 -5.44 -15.38
C ASP A 208 2.32 -5.32 -16.76
N PRO A 209 2.87 -4.16 -17.14
CA PRO A 209 3.49 -3.98 -18.46
C PRO A 209 4.84 -4.71 -18.60
N TRP A 210 5.48 -5.08 -17.48
CA TRP A 210 6.81 -5.70 -17.49
C TRP A 210 6.70 -7.22 -17.67
N THR A 211 7.31 -7.74 -18.74
CA THR A 211 7.19 -9.16 -19.11
C THR A 211 8.34 -10.02 -18.65
N PHE A 212 9.56 -9.48 -18.56
CA PHE A 212 10.74 -10.17 -18.06
C PHE A 212 11.79 -9.19 -17.54
N ARG A 213 12.74 -9.71 -16.78
CA ARG A 213 13.89 -8.96 -16.23
C ARG A 213 15.18 -9.68 -16.60
N VAL A 214 16.17 -8.91 -17.01
CA VAL A 214 17.55 -9.40 -17.17
C VAL A 214 18.33 -9.04 -15.90
N PRO A 215 18.88 -10.02 -15.16
CA PRO A 215 19.72 -9.74 -14.01
C PRO A 215 20.97 -8.98 -14.44
N SER A 216 21.38 -7.95 -13.68
CA SER A 216 22.69 -7.34 -13.87
C SER A 216 23.79 -8.30 -13.49
N PRO A 217 24.83 -8.49 -14.33
CA PRO A 217 26.00 -9.26 -13.93
C PRO A 217 26.79 -8.46 -12.88
N GLY A 218 27.00 -9.07 -11.75
CA GLY A 218 27.68 -8.43 -10.61
C GLY A 218 26.74 -8.12 -9.46
N GLY A 219 27.21 -8.27 -8.22
CA GLY A 219 26.48 -7.92 -7.01
C GLY A 219 26.26 -6.41 -6.91
N VAL A 220 25.31 -6.02 -6.06
CA VAL A 220 25.11 -4.61 -5.69
C VAL A 220 26.40 -4.10 -5.09
N VAL A 221 27.05 -3.17 -5.77
CA VAL A 221 28.19 -2.42 -5.22
C VAL A 221 27.61 -1.51 -4.14
N ARG A 222 27.98 -1.75 -2.90
CA ARG A 222 27.69 -0.89 -1.75
C ARG A 222 28.94 -0.11 -1.36
#